data_1d846c9398ea59a6fb02f2491b781266
#
_entry.id   1d846c9398ea59a6fb02f2491b781266
#
_cell.length_a   1.000
_cell.length_b   1.000
_cell.length_c   1.000
_cell.angle_alpha   90.00
_cell.angle_beta   90.00
_cell.angle_gamma   90.00
#
_symmetry.space_group_name_H-M   'P 1'
#
loop_
_entity.id
_entity.type
_entity.pdbx_description
1 polymer ?
#
loop_
_entity_poly.entity_id
_entity_poly.type
_entity_poly.pdbx_seq_one_letter_code
_entity_poly.pdbx_strand_id
1 'polypeptide(L)'
;MRLFIFVALCVAVATALDPEWEAFKRIYGKRYESLSEERARHTLFEENNRMVQRHNEEAAMGKHTFFMRINKFSDLVTEKEFYLPTISPMSFDVLHMDLSPGMDLHFIYFQTNEELLMGLGALRLNRTQQADAEMFERMPDVKVNDTVDWRQKGAVTKVKNQGLCGSCWAFSATGSLEGQHFLKTGTLVSLSEQNLVDCSHEIGNKGCAGGYMEQAFVYIRDNGGIDTEECYPYKAENQKCHYNVTCNGATLRSYRLVFPLFDEKALQRAVGTIGPISVSIDATRASFRHYSHGVYDEPKCSPTKFNHGVLAVGYGSSNGSDYWLVKNSWGTDWGMEGYIMMSRNKHNQCGIASAAVYPVV
;
A
#
# COMPACT_ATOMS: atom_id res chain seq x y z
N MET A 1 -21.31 -73.37 11.12
CA MET A 1 -20.17 -72.65 10.45
C MET A 1 -20.71 -71.31 9.96
N ARG A 2 -20.57 -70.23 10.74
CA ARG A 2 -21.09 -68.91 10.41
C ARG A 2 -19.93 -68.09 9.82
N LEU A 3 -20.07 -67.75 8.53
CA LEU A 3 -19.13 -66.93 7.77
C LEU A 3 -19.35 -65.46 8.16
N PHE A 4 -18.41 -64.85 8.85
CA PHE A 4 -18.38 -63.40 9.08
C PHE A 4 -17.78 -62.73 7.88
N ILE A 5 -18.62 -62.02 7.10
CA ILE A 5 -18.16 -61.11 6.05
C ILE A 5 -17.80 -59.79 6.73
N PHE A 6 -16.51 -59.47 6.81
CA PHE A 6 -16.02 -58.13 7.15
C PHE A 6 -16.15 -57.25 5.91
N VAL A 7 -17.15 -56.38 5.90
CA VAL A 7 -17.24 -55.28 4.95
C VAL A 7 -16.33 -54.16 5.48
N ALA A 8 -15.13 -54.03 4.90
CA ALA A 8 -14.29 -52.85 5.13
C ALA A 8 -14.93 -51.68 4.43
N LEU A 9 -15.57 -50.79 5.18
CA LEU A 9 -16.04 -49.50 4.70
C LEU A 9 -14.81 -48.61 4.53
N CYS A 10 -14.27 -48.54 3.33
CA CYS A 10 -13.30 -47.46 2.95
C CYS A 10 -14.10 -46.17 2.90
N VAL A 11 -14.12 -45.43 3.98
CA VAL A 11 -14.53 -44.01 3.97
C VAL A 11 -13.39 -43.27 3.27
N ALA A 12 -13.51 -43.12 1.97
CA ALA A 12 -12.76 -42.11 1.24
C ALA A 12 -13.29 -40.76 1.71
N VAL A 13 -12.59 -40.13 2.65
CA VAL A 13 -12.78 -38.71 2.91
C VAL A 13 -12.29 -38.00 1.63
N ALA A 14 -13.22 -37.86 0.69
CA ALA A 14 -13.05 -36.86 -0.37
C ALA A 14 -12.97 -35.52 0.37
N THR A 15 -11.76 -34.98 0.50
CA THR A 15 -11.58 -33.59 0.84
C THR A 15 -12.32 -32.82 -0.24
N ALA A 16 -13.53 -32.34 0.08
CA ALA A 16 -14.30 -31.50 -0.83
C ALA A 16 -13.39 -30.30 -1.13
N LEU A 17 -12.99 -30.17 -2.39
CA LEU A 17 -12.26 -29.00 -2.85
C LEU A 17 -13.10 -27.79 -2.49
N ASP A 18 -12.55 -26.86 -1.70
CA ASP A 18 -13.21 -25.58 -1.43
C ASP A 18 -13.29 -24.78 -2.75
N PRO A 19 -14.49 -24.59 -3.32
CA PRO A 19 -14.63 -23.93 -4.62
C PRO A 19 -14.16 -22.47 -4.60
N GLU A 20 -14.25 -21.79 -3.44
CA GLU A 20 -13.81 -20.40 -3.28
C GLU A 20 -12.29 -20.33 -3.28
N TRP A 21 -11.63 -21.26 -2.57
CA TRP A 21 -10.16 -21.38 -2.58
C TRP A 21 -9.60 -21.69 -3.96
N GLU A 22 -10.19 -22.65 -4.68
CA GLU A 22 -9.76 -22.98 -6.02
C GLU A 22 -9.98 -21.82 -7.02
N ALA A 23 -11.08 -21.08 -6.86
CA ALA A 23 -11.33 -19.87 -7.63
C ALA A 23 -10.32 -18.77 -7.31
N PHE A 24 -10.00 -18.56 -6.03
CA PHE A 24 -9.00 -17.60 -5.57
C PHE A 24 -7.62 -17.92 -6.18
N LYS A 25 -7.15 -19.16 -6.07
CA LYS A 25 -5.87 -19.57 -6.66
C LYS A 25 -5.82 -19.31 -8.17
N ARG A 26 -6.87 -19.65 -8.88
CA ARG A 26 -6.97 -19.46 -10.33
C ARG A 26 -6.99 -17.98 -10.72
N ILE A 27 -7.79 -17.16 -10.03
CA ILE A 27 -7.95 -15.72 -10.34
C ILE A 27 -6.65 -14.97 -10.12
N TYR A 28 -5.96 -15.25 -9.01
CA TYR A 28 -4.75 -14.52 -8.61
C TYR A 28 -3.44 -15.26 -8.97
N GLY A 29 -3.54 -16.37 -9.73
CA GLY A 29 -2.37 -17.12 -10.20
C GLY A 29 -1.54 -17.73 -9.08
N LYS A 30 -2.16 -18.04 -7.94
CA LYS A 30 -1.46 -18.54 -6.74
C LYS A 30 -0.93 -19.95 -6.95
N ARG A 31 0.33 -20.16 -6.61
CA ARG A 31 1.02 -21.46 -6.60
C ARG A 31 1.89 -21.52 -5.35
N TYR A 32 1.92 -22.66 -4.69
CA TYR A 32 2.65 -22.87 -3.45
C TYR A 32 3.67 -23.99 -3.65
N GLU A 33 4.80 -23.91 -2.95
CA GLU A 33 5.92 -24.85 -3.14
C GLU A 33 5.64 -26.23 -2.54
N SER A 34 4.75 -26.31 -1.56
CA SER A 34 4.39 -27.55 -0.88
C SER A 34 2.92 -27.62 -0.49
N LEU A 35 2.40 -28.83 -0.28
CA LEU A 35 1.05 -29.06 0.26
C LEU A 35 0.88 -28.49 1.67
N SER A 36 1.95 -28.42 2.46
CA SER A 36 1.91 -27.83 3.80
C SER A 36 1.74 -26.32 3.73
N GLU A 37 2.47 -25.67 2.84
CA GLU A 37 2.30 -24.23 2.57
C GLU A 37 0.87 -23.94 2.07
N GLU A 38 0.41 -24.69 1.06
CA GLU A 38 -0.93 -24.48 0.50
C GLU A 38 -2.01 -24.60 1.56
N ARG A 39 -1.92 -25.58 2.47
CA ARG A 39 -2.88 -25.73 3.58
C ARG A 39 -2.86 -24.53 4.54
N ALA A 40 -1.68 -24.03 4.89
CA ALA A 40 -1.56 -22.88 5.77
C ALA A 40 -2.09 -21.60 5.10
N ARG A 41 -1.78 -21.39 3.83
CA ARG A 41 -2.32 -20.28 3.03
C ARG A 41 -3.85 -20.37 2.91
N HIS A 42 -4.39 -21.56 2.74
CA HIS A 42 -5.84 -21.80 2.73
C HIS A 42 -6.48 -21.42 4.07
N THR A 43 -5.85 -21.79 5.20
CA THR A 43 -6.34 -21.39 6.53
C THR A 43 -6.39 -19.87 6.67
N LEU A 44 -5.35 -19.17 6.25
CA LEU A 44 -5.30 -17.69 6.27
C LEU A 44 -6.37 -17.08 5.35
N PHE A 45 -6.58 -17.67 4.17
CA PHE A 45 -7.65 -17.28 3.25
C PHE A 45 -9.03 -17.39 3.89
N GLU A 46 -9.34 -18.53 4.55
CA GLU A 46 -10.60 -18.71 5.25
C GLU A 46 -10.82 -17.71 6.39
N GLU A 47 -9.77 -17.40 7.15
CA GLU A 47 -9.84 -16.39 8.22
C GLU A 47 -10.12 -14.99 7.65
N ASN A 48 -9.40 -14.60 6.59
CA ASN A 48 -9.63 -13.35 5.90
C ASN A 48 -11.03 -13.30 5.27
N ASN A 49 -11.51 -14.38 4.68
CA ASN A 49 -12.85 -14.46 4.11
C ASN A 49 -13.92 -14.26 5.17
N ARG A 50 -13.81 -14.94 6.32
CA ARG A 50 -14.72 -14.74 7.47
C ARG A 50 -14.69 -13.30 7.99
N MET A 51 -13.51 -12.67 8.03
CA MET A 51 -13.37 -11.27 8.43
C MET A 51 -14.08 -10.34 7.44
N VAL A 52 -13.87 -10.52 6.15
CA VAL A 52 -14.50 -9.73 5.08
C VAL A 52 -16.01 -9.87 5.10
N GLN A 53 -16.55 -11.08 5.21
CA GLN A 53 -17.99 -11.34 5.28
C GLN A 53 -18.63 -10.63 6.47
N ARG A 54 -18.08 -10.84 7.69
CA ARG A 54 -18.59 -10.18 8.91
C ARG A 54 -18.57 -8.66 8.81
N HIS A 55 -17.47 -8.09 8.32
CA HIS A 55 -17.36 -6.63 8.13
C HIS A 55 -18.44 -6.12 7.16
N ASN A 56 -18.67 -6.82 6.05
CA ASN A 56 -19.64 -6.42 5.05
C ASN A 56 -21.08 -6.52 5.55
N GLU A 57 -21.40 -7.53 6.37
CA GLU A 57 -22.68 -7.61 7.09
C GLU A 57 -22.88 -6.42 8.02
N GLU A 58 -21.85 -6.03 8.77
CA GLU A 58 -21.87 -4.85 9.64
C GLU A 58 -21.98 -3.54 8.84
N ALA A 59 -21.30 -3.44 7.70
CA ALA A 59 -21.39 -2.29 6.81
C ALA A 59 -22.78 -2.16 6.19
N ALA A 60 -23.42 -3.28 5.80
CA ALA A 60 -24.79 -3.29 5.31
C ALA A 60 -25.81 -2.81 6.37
N MET A 61 -25.49 -3.00 7.66
CA MET A 61 -26.28 -2.46 8.79
C MET A 61 -25.91 -1.01 9.16
N GLY A 62 -25.00 -0.36 8.39
CA GLY A 62 -24.57 1.03 8.63
C GLY A 62 -23.55 1.21 9.74
N LYS A 63 -22.90 0.15 10.24
CA LYS A 63 -21.85 0.25 11.27
C LYS A 63 -20.50 0.69 10.71
N HIS A 64 -20.27 0.49 9.42
CA HIS A 64 -19.07 0.91 8.70
C HIS A 64 -19.44 1.73 7.47
N THR A 65 -18.53 2.60 7.04
CA THR A 65 -18.70 3.48 5.87
C THR A 65 -18.04 2.92 4.61
N PHE A 66 -17.44 1.73 4.70
CA PHE A 66 -16.74 1.07 3.59
C PHE A 66 -17.01 -0.44 3.59
N PHE A 67 -16.71 -1.06 2.47
CA PHE A 67 -16.81 -2.50 2.24
C PHE A 67 -15.44 -3.09 1.92
N MET A 68 -15.30 -4.37 2.18
CA MET A 68 -14.11 -5.16 1.91
C MET A 68 -14.39 -6.23 0.84
N ARG A 69 -13.34 -6.76 0.22
CA ARG A 69 -13.42 -7.93 -0.67
C ARG A 69 -12.17 -8.81 -0.57
N ILE A 70 -12.33 -10.07 -0.93
CA ILE A 70 -11.23 -10.99 -1.16
C ILE A 70 -10.43 -10.49 -2.37
N ASN A 71 -9.10 -10.48 -2.22
CA ASN A 71 -8.17 -10.04 -3.24
C ASN A 71 -6.83 -10.80 -3.13
N LYS A 72 -5.85 -10.46 -3.94
CA LYS A 72 -4.54 -11.13 -3.99
C LYS A 72 -3.76 -11.22 -2.67
N PHE A 73 -4.17 -10.49 -1.63
CA PHE A 73 -3.55 -10.52 -0.31
C PHE A 73 -4.29 -11.42 0.68
N SER A 74 -5.35 -12.11 0.26
CA SER A 74 -6.24 -12.83 1.18
C SER A 74 -5.68 -14.14 1.72
N ASP A 75 -4.55 -14.59 1.22
CA ASP A 75 -3.74 -15.71 1.73
C ASP A 75 -2.59 -15.26 2.64
N LEU A 76 -2.56 -13.96 3.04
CA LEU A 76 -1.57 -13.40 3.94
C LEU A 76 -2.12 -13.24 5.36
N VAL A 77 -1.22 -13.13 6.34
CA VAL A 77 -1.56 -13.03 7.77
C VAL A 77 -2.50 -11.87 8.11
N THR A 78 -3.29 -12.05 9.17
CA THR A 78 -4.15 -11.03 9.76
C THR A 78 -3.40 -10.17 10.79
N GLU A 79 -3.99 -9.05 11.17
CA GLU A 79 -3.41 -8.05 12.09
C GLU A 79 -2.98 -8.54 13.46
N LYS A 80 -3.68 -9.53 14.01
CA LYS A 80 -3.42 -10.04 15.38
C LYS A 80 -2.00 -10.55 15.53
N GLU A 81 -1.36 -10.86 14.45
CA GLU A 81 -0.11 -11.55 14.36
C GLU A 81 1.08 -10.61 14.09
N PHE A 82 0.79 -9.37 13.67
CA PHE A 82 1.80 -8.32 13.48
C PHE A 82 2.48 -7.82 14.76
N TYR A 83 1.83 -8.05 15.91
CA TYR A 83 2.25 -7.54 17.22
C TYR A 83 2.79 -8.63 18.15
N LEU A 84 3.25 -9.77 17.64
CA LEU A 84 4.03 -10.64 18.51
C LEU A 84 5.33 -9.90 18.88
N PRO A 85 5.51 -9.52 20.16
CA PRO A 85 6.80 -9.03 20.62
C PRO A 85 7.83 -10.11 20.30
N THR A 86 9.08 -9.72 20.11
CA THR A 86 10.23 -10.61 20.15
C THR A 86 10.11 -11.50 21.39
N ILE A 87 9.43 -12.62 21.25
CA ILE A 87 9.24 -13.57 22.34
C ILE A 87 10.57 -14.30 22.48
N SER A 88 11.22 -14.05 23.60
CA SER A 88 12.24 -14.92 24.16
C SER A 88 11.76 -16.38 24.06
N PRO A 89 12.65 -17.38 23.84
CA PRO A 89 12.25 -18.77 23.58
C PRO A 89 11.56 -19.52 24.71
N MET A 90 11.04 -18.84 25.72
CA MET A 90 10.43 -19.44 26.90
C MET A 90 9.02 -18.92 27.15
N SER A 91 8.06 -19.44 26.47
CA SER A 91 6.66 -19.66 26.92
C SER A 91 5.73 -19.96 25.75
N PHE A 92 5.81 -21.17 25.21
CA PHE A 92 4.78 -21.73 24.36
C PHE A 92 3.99 -22.80 25.14
N ASP A 93 3.08 -22.34 25.98
CA ASP A 93 1.91 -23.13 26.34
C ASP A 93 0.69 -22.41 25.78
N VAL A 94 -0.12 -23.19 25.06
CA VAL A 94 -1.45 -22.86 24.55
C VAL A 94 -1.53 -22.50 23.05
N LEU A 95 -1.73 -23.53 22.29
CA LEU A 95 -2.91 -23.76 21.47
C LEU A 95 -2.83 -25.19 20.93
N HIS A 96 -3.54 -26.10 21.59
CA HIS A 96 -3.76 -27.43 21.04
C HIS A 96 -4.61 -27.32 19.77
N MET A 97 -3.95 -27.17 18.64
CA MET A 97 -4.47 -27.63 17.36
C MET A 97 -3.72 -28.92 17.02
N ASP A 98 -4.46 -29.99 16.78
CA ASP A 98 -3.95 -31.28 16.29
C ASP A 98 -3.24 -31.04 14.94
N LEU A 99 -1.96 -30.74 15.01
CA LEU A 99 -1.09 -30.56 13.84
C LEU A 99 -0.36 -31.87 13.57
N SER A 100 -0.46 -32.39 12.37
CA SER A 100 0.34 -33.50 11.88
C SER A 100 1.83 -33.23 12.09
N PRO A 101 2.65 -34.22 12.52
CA PRO A 101 4.09 -34.04 12.71
C PRO A 101 4.75 -33.63 11.38
N GLY A 102 5.32 -32.44 11.33
CA GLY A 102 6.08 -31.94 10.18
C GLY A 102 5.68 -30.57 9.62
N MET A 103 4.69 -29.90 10.19
CA MET A 103 4.28 -28.58 9.71
C MET A 103 4.89 -27.48 10.58
N ASP A 104 5.84 -26.74 10.03
CA ASP A 104 6.38 -25.54 10.65
C ASP A 104 5.52 -24.32 10.29
N LEU A 105 4.37 -24.19 10.97
CA LEU A 105 3.46 -23.04 10.86
C LEU A 105 4.21 -21.72 11.16
N HIS A 106 5.23 -21.76 12.01
CA HIS A 106 6.03 -20.61 12.35
C HIS A 106 6.82 -20.09 11.14
N PHE A 107 7.32 -21.00 10.29
CA PHE A 107 8.06 -20.64 9.08
C PHE A 107 7.15 -19.96 8.04
N ILE A 108 5.98 -20.56 7.77
CA ILE A 108 5.01 -19.99 6.81
C ILE A 108 4.48 -18.64 7.29
N TYR A 109 4.24 -18.52 8.58
CA TYR A 109 3.85 -17.31 9.25
C TYR A 109 4.89 -16.20 9.07
N PHE A 110 6.16 -16.51 9.28
CA PHE A 110 7.27 -15.59 9.07
C PHE A 110 7.35 -15.14 7.60
N GLN A 111 7.24 -16.07 6.65
CA GLN A 111 7.27 -15.79 5.22
C GLN A 111 6.12 -14.87 4.79
N THR A 112 4.89 -15.10 5.24
CA THR A 112 3.75 -14.23 4.91
C THR A 112 3.87 -12.84 5.51
N ASN A 113 4.50 -12.70 6.68
CA ASN A 113 4.80 -11.39 7.26
C ASN A 113 5.86 -10.64 6.46
N GLU A 114 6.91 -11.32 5.99
CA GLU A 114 7.91 -10.70 5.12
C GLU A 114 7.31 -10.24 3.80
N GLU A 115 6.49 -11.03 3.15
CA GLU A 115 5.78 -10.66 1.92
C GLU A 115 4.91 -9.42 2.13
N LEU A 116 4.22 -9.34 3.26
CA LEU A 116 3.41 -8.19 3.61
C LEU A 116 4.25 -6.94 3.86
N LEU A 117 5.35 -7.06 4.60
CA LEU A 117 6.27 -5.94 4.87
C LEU A 117 6.97 -5.45 3.59
N MET A 118 7.28 -6.34 2.64
CA MET A 118 7.80 -5.96 1.34
C MET A 118 6.79 -5.13 0.51
N GLY A 119 5.48 -5.35 0.70
CA GLY A 119 4.44 -4.53 0.09
C GLY A 119 4.27 -3.14 0.73
N LEU A 120 4.91 -2.87 1.86
CA LEU A 120 4.81 -1.66 2.68
C LEU A 120 6.20 -1.01 2.81
N GLY A 121 6.69 -0.36 1.81
CA GLY A 121 8.10 0.06 1.71
C GLY A 121 8.45 1.46 2.23
N ALA A 122 7.58 2.14 2.99
CA ALA A 122 7.98 3.42 3.59
C ALA A 122 8.75 3.19 4.89
N LEU A 123 9.99 3.63 4.94
CA LEU A 123 10.80 3.64 6.15
C LEU A 123 10.18 4.61 7.18
N ARG A 124 10.31 4.30 8.48
CA ARG A 124 9.90 5.23 9.54
C ARG A 124 10.75 6.49 9.44
N LEU A 125 10.11 7.65 9.31
CA LEU A 125 10.81 8.94 9.37
C LEU A 125 11.58 9.05 10.69
N ASN A 126 12.89 8.94 10.61
CA ASN A 126 13.77 9.30 11.70
C ASN A 126 14.04 10.80 11.56
N ARG A 127 13.34 11.64 12.33
CA ARG A 127 13.30 13.11 12.24
C ARG A 127 14.63 13.83 12.54
N THR A 128 15.75 13.14 12.58
CA THR A 128 17.07 13.75 12.88
C THR A 128 17.78 14.33 11.65
N GLN A 129 17.27 14.17 10.44
CA GLN A 129 17.75 14.99 9.33
C GLN A 129 17.05 16.34 9.42
N GLN A 130 17.79 17.35 9.87
CA GLN A 130 17.43 18.75 9.88
C GLN A 130 17.05 19.15 8.45
N ALA A 131 15.74 19.09 8.16
CA ALA A 131 15.23 19.72 6.95
C ALA A 131 15.49 21.23 7.09
N ASP A 132 16.22 21.80 6.15
CA ASP A 132 16.42 23.25 6.11
C ASP A 132 15.07 23.96 6.20
N ALA A 133 14.98 25.01 6.99
CA ALA A 133 13.74 25.75 7.23
C ALA A 133 13.04 26.21 5.92
N GLU A 134 13.79 26.34 4.84
CA GLU A 134 13.32 26.66 3.50
C GLU A 134 12.49 25.54 2.83
N MET A 135 12.57 24.29 3.34
CA MET A 135 11.80 23.16 2.82
C MET A 135 10.34 23.14 3.32
N PHE A 136 10.01 23.88 4.37
CA PHE A 136 8.65 23.95 4.90
C PHE A 136 7.89 25.09 4.23
N GLU A 137 6.85 24.77 3.50
CA GLU A 137 5.97 25.77 2.91
C GLU A 137 4.64 25.84 3.70
N ARG A 138 4.42 26.99 4.33
CA ARG A 138 3.15 27.26 4.97
C ARG A 138 2.09 27.47 3.91
N MET A 139 1.11 26.60 3.86
CA MET A 139 -0.01 26.74 2.93
C MET A 139 -0.78 28.04 3.23
N PRO A 140 -0.97 28.89 2.20
CA PRO A 140 -1.72 30.13 2.37
C PRO A 140 -3.16 29.82 2.79
N ASP A 141 -3.73 30.72 3.60
CA ASP A 141 -5.14 30.60 4.03
C ASP A 141 -6.08 31.08 2.92
N VAL A 142 -6.20 30.25 1.90
CA VAL A 142 -7.07 30.49 0.74
C VAL A 142 -8.25 29.54 0.76
N LYS A 143 -9.39 30.03 0.29
CA LYS A 143 -10.56 29.19 0.07
C LYS A 143 -10.27 28.24 -1.10
N VAL A 144 -10.39 26.95 -0.88
CA VAL A 144 -10.30 25.91 -1.90
C VAL A 144 -11.69 25.38 -2.25
N ASN A 145 -11.80 24.73 -3.40
CA ASN A 145 -13.05 24.07 -3.80
C ASN A 145 -13.43 22.96 -2.80
N ASP A 146 -14.72 22.69 -2.65
CA ASP A 146 -15.19 21.62 -1.75
C ASP A 146 -14.81 20.21 -2.26
N THR A 147 -14.65 20.08 -3.57
CA THR A 147 -14.23 18.82 -4.21
C THR A 147 -13.13 19.09 -5.23
N VAL A 148 -12.11 18.23 -5.23
CA VAL A 148 -11.00 18.24 -6.18
C VAL A 148 -10.71 16.82 -6.63
N ASP A 149 -10.53 16.63 -7.93
CA ASP A 149 -10.10 15.37 -8.53
C ASP A 149 -9.14 15.65 -9.70
N TRP A 150 -7.85 15.46 -9.46
CA TRP A 150 -6.80 15.71 -10.45
C TRP A 150 -6.79 14.70 -11.60
N ARG A 151 -7.45 13.54 -11.44
CA ARG A 151 -7.64 12.57 -12.53
C ARG A 151 -8.47 13.18 -13.66
N GLN A 152 -9.55 13.88 -13.29
CA GLN A 152 -10.44 14.55 -14.24
C GLN A 152 -9.76 15.72 -14.97
N LYS A 153 -8.69 16.27 -14.36
CA LYS A 153 -7.89 17.35 -14.96
C LYS A 153 -6.73 16.84 -15.82
N GLY A 154 -6.56 15.51 -15.94
CA GLY A 154 -5.50 14.90 -16.74
C GLY A 154 -4.12 14.91 -16.08
N ALA A 155 -4.01 15.22 -14.77
CA ALA A 155 -2.75 15.33 -14.05
C ALA A 155 -2.29 14.05 -13.35
N VAL A 156 -2.94 12.91 -13.60
CA VAL A 156 -2.66 11.63 -12.93
C VAL A 156 -2.52 10.53 -13.96
N THR A 157 -1.39 9.84 -13.96
CA THR A 157 -1.13 8.65 -14.81
C THR A 157 -1.97 7.45 -14.39
N LYS A 158 -2.00 6.40 -15.22
CA LYS A 158 -2.67 5.13 -14.89
C LYS A 158 -2.13 4.55 -13.58
N VAL A 159 -2.95 3.77 -12.88
CA VAL A 159 -2.53 3.02 -11.70
C VAL A 159 -1.51 1.97 -12.11
N LYS A 160 -0.39 1.92 -11.38
CA LYS A 160 0.70 0.97 -11.54
C LYS A 160 0.69 -0.09 -10.43
N ASN A 161 1.56 -1.08 -10.52
CA ASN A 161 1.64 -2.17 -9.54
C ASN A 161 3.09 -2.40 -9.11
N GLN A 162 3.38 -2.14 -7.83
CA GLN A 162 4.71 -2.32 -7.24
C GLN A 162 5.10 -3.79 -7.03
N GLY A 163 4.15 -4.75 -7.11
CA GLY A 163 4.41 -6.17 -6.85
C GLY A 163 4.91 -6.42 -5.42
N LEU A 164 5.82 -7.39 -5.29
CA LEU A 164 6.46 -7.77 -4.01
C LEU A 164 7.74 -6.97 -3.70
N CYS A 165 7.81 -5.72 -4.13
CA CYS A 165 8.91 -4.81 -3.87
C CYS A 165 8.41 -3.63 -3.03
N GLY A 166 9.07 -3.31 -1.92
CA GLY A 166 8.72 -2.20 -1.03
C GLY A 166 9.04 -0.83 -1.61
N SER A 167 8.63 -0.57 -2.84
CA SER A 167 8.91 0.63 -3.62
C SER A 167 7.79 1.67 -3.65
N CYS A 168 6.78 1.56 -2.78
CA CYS A 168 5.65 2.49 -2.71
C CYS A 168 6.09 3.97 -2.62
N TRP A 169 7.20 4.25 -1.96
CA TRP A 169 7.82 5.57 -1.90
C TRP A 169 8.20 6.11 -3.29
N ALA A 170 8.68 5.24 -4.18
CA ALA A 170 9.04 5.62 -5.55
C ALA A 170 7.78 5.95 -6.36
N PHE A 171 6.71 5.13 -6.28
CA PHE A 171 5.43 5.39 -6.95
C PHE A 171 4.75 6.67 -6.45
N SER A 172 4.84 6.94 -5.15
CA SER A 172 4.34 8.18 -4.58
C SER A 172 5.10 9.39 -5.11
N ALA A 173 6.43 9.32 -5.17
CA ALA A 173 7.28 10.40 -5.66
C ALA A 173 7.08 10.65 -7.16
N THR A 174 7.10 9.60 -8.00
CA THR A 174 6.86 9.73 -9.45
C THR A 174 5.48 10.31 -9.72
N GLY A 175 4.43 9.82 -9.05
CA GLY A 175 3.07 10.30 -9.26
C GLY A 175 2.91 11.80 -8.93
N SER A 176 3.57 12.30 -7.88
CA SER A 176 3.55 13.73 -7.56
C SER A 176 4.33 14.55 -8.63
N LEU A 177 5.48 14.06 -9.08
CA LEU A 177 6.27 14.74 -10.12
C LEU A 177 5.57 14.71 -11.49
N GLU A 178 4.94 13.59 -11.86
CA GLU A 178 4.10 13.47 -13.07
C GLU A 178 3.02 14.56 -13.10
N GLY A 179 2.33 14.74 -11.95
CA GLY A 179 1.31 15.76 -11.78
C GLY A 179 1.86 17.19 -11.89
N GLN A 180 2.98 17.51 -11.20
CA GLN A 180 3.59 18.82 -11.25
C GLN A 180 4.17 19.13 -12.64
N HIS A 181 4.79 18.15 -13.29
CA HIS A 181 5.27 18.26 -14.65
C HIS A 181 4.12 18.58 -15.63
N PHE A 182 3.01 17.84 -15.53
CA PHE A 182 1.83 18.10 -16.33
C PHE A 182 1.27 19.52 -16.13
N LEU A 183 1.15 19.96 -14.88
CA LEU A 183 0.60 21.29 -14.57
C LEU A 183 1.49 22.42 -15.12
N LYS A 184 2.79 22.19 -15.22
CA LYS A 184 3.75 23.16 -15.78
C LYS A 184 3.82 23.13 -17.30
N THR A 185 3.77 21.94 -17.92
CA THR A 185 4.09 21.75 -19.34
C THR A 185 2.87 21.44 -20.21
N GLY A 186 1.76 21.00 -19.63
CA GLY A 186 0.61 20.47 -20.32
C GLY A 186 0.77 19.02 -20.81
N THR A 187 1.93 18.38 -20.57
CA THR A 187 2.23 17.03 -21.05
C THR A 187 2.34 16.06 -19.88
N LEU A 188 1.49 15.03 -19.85
CA LEU A 188 1.55 13.98 -18.84
C LEU A 188 2.54 12.89 -19.29
N VAL A 189 3.63 12.72 -18.52
CA VAL A 189 4.69 11.73 -18.78
C VAL A 189 4.70 10.70 -17.67
N SER A 190 4.68 9.41 -18.00
CA SER A 190 4.87 8.33 -17.02
C SER A 190 6.36 8.19 -16.70
N LEU A 191 6.72 8.33 -15.43
CA LEU A 191 8.09 8.31 -14.93
C LEU A 191 8.47 6.94 -14.38
N SER A 192 9.77 6.64 -14.37
CA SER A 192 10.30 5.34 -13.97
C SER A 192 10.48 5.23 -12.45
N GLU A 193 9.72 4.38 -11.81
CA GLU A 193 9.95 3.97 -10.43
C GLU A 193 11.21 3.11 -10.31
N GLN A 194 11.54 2.30 -11.34
CA GLN A 194 12.74 1.49 -11.35
C GLN A 194 14.01 2.33 -11.31
N ASN A 195 14.03 3.46 -12.00
CA ASN A 195 15.17 4.40 -11.94
C ASN A 195 15.43 4.85 -10.49
N LEU A 196 14.37 5.15 -9.72
CA LEU A 196 14.51 5.49 -8.29
C LEU A 196 14.98 4.29 -7.45
N VAL A 197 14.38 3.11 -7.67
CA VAL A 197 14.73 1.87 -6.94
C VAL A 197 16.21 1.55 -7.09
N ASP A 198 16.76 1.67 -8.30
CA ASP A 198 18.12 1.24 -8.60
C ASP A 198 19.17 2.31 -8.34
N CYS A 199 18.83 3.60 -8.46
CA CYS A 199 19.83 4.66 -8.54
C CYS A 199 19.89 5.57 -7.30
N SER A 200 18.91 5.55 -6.40
CA SER A 200 18.86 6.50 -5.27
C SER A 200 19.46 5.99 -3.95
N HIS A 201 20.26 4.93 -3.99
CA HIS A 201 20.85 4.30 -2.80
C HIS A 201 21.81 5.23 -2.05
N GLU A 202 22.63 6.01 -2.75
CA GLU A 202 23.58 6.96 -2.15
C GLU A 202 22.89 8.10 -1.40
N ILE A 203 21.64 8.40 -1.77
CA ILE A 203 20.80 9.39 -1.08
C ILE A 203 20.13 8.81 0.16
N GLY A 204 20.22 7.47 0.35
CA GLY A 204 19.71 6.78 1.54
C GLY A 204 18.45 5.92 1.31
N ASN A 205 17.87 5.90 0.12
CA ASN A 205 16.84 4.93 -0.25
C ASN A 205 17.42 3.51 -0.32
N LYS A 206 16.57 2.50 -0.08
CA LYS A 206 17.01 1.09 0.01
C LYS A 206 16.34 0.21 -1.03
N GLY A 207 15.96 0.79 -2.18
CA GLY A 207 15.31 0.05 -3.25
C GLY A 207 14.03 -0.65 -2.81
N CYS A 208 13.94 -1.96 -3.02
CA CYS A 208 12.80 -2.76 -2.59
C CYS A 208 12.68 -2.94 -1.06
N ALA A 209 13.70 -2.60 -0.28
CA ALA A 209 13.65 -2.62 1.18
C ALA A 209 13.10 -1.31 1.77
N GLY A 210 12.61 -0.38 0.94
CA GLY A 210 11.97 0.86 1.36
C GLY A 210 12.75 2.14 1.02
N GLY A 211 12.10 3.27 1.24
CA GLY A 211 12.68 4.59 0.97
C GLY A 211 11.75 5.73 1.38
N TYR A 212 12.19 6.96 1.04
CA TYR A 212 11.49 8.21 1.33
C TYR A 212 11.27 9.01 0.05
N MET A 213 10.10 9.64 -0.08
CA MET A 213 9.76 10.47 -1.21
C MET A 213 10.69 11.69 -1.31
N GLU A 214 11.06 12.26 -0.18
CA GLU A 214 11.99 13.39 -0.08
C GLU A 214 13.37 13.03 -0.67
N GLN A 215 13.88 11.84 -0.33
CA GLN A 215 15.15 11.34 -0.88
C GLN A 215 15.05 11.05 -2.38
N ALA A 216 13.89 10.58 -2.85
CA ALA A 216 13.63 10.44 -4.28
C ALA A 216 13.71 11.81 -4.99
N PHE A 217 13.10 12.85 -4.42
CA PHE A 217 13.19 14.20 -5.00
C PHE A 217 14.61 14.79 -4.96
N VAL A 218 15.37 14.54 -3.88
CA VAL A 218 16.78 14.90 -3.80
C VAL A 218 17.57 14.22 -4.93
N TYR A 219 17.39 12.90 -5.12
CA TYR A 219 18.04 12.17 -6.20
C TYR A 219 17.72 12.79 -7.57
N ILE A 220 16.44 12.99 -7.90
CA ILE A 220 16.01 13.52 -9.19
C ILE A 220 16.63 14.92 -9.45
N ARG A 221 16.64 15.77 -8.44
CA ARG A 221 17.25 17.10 -8.51
C ARG A 221 18.73 17.02 -8.81
N ASP A 222 19.47 16.24 -8.03
CA ASP A 222 20.93 16.19 -8.08
C ASP A 222 21.42 15.41 -9.31
N ASN A 223 20.64 14.44 -9.78
CA ASN A 223 20.87 13.69 -11.01
C ASN A 223 20.52 14.50 -12.28
N GLY A 224 19.81 15.63 -12.15
CA GLY A 224 19.34 16.45 -13.27
C GLY A 224 18.11 15.88 -13.99
N GLY A 225 17.44 14.86 -13.42
CA GLY A 225 16.21 14.29 -13.96
C GLY A 225 15.98 12.83 -13.59
N ILE A 226 14.89 12.30 -14.16
CA ILE A 226 14.44 10.92 -14.02
C ILE A 226 13.97 10.40 -15.37
N ASP A 227 14.28 9.13 -15.70
CA ASP A 227 13.86 8.48 -16.94
C ASP A 227 12.34 8.29 -17.00
N THR A 228 11.83 8.17 -18.24
CA THR A 228 10.47 7.73 -18.47
C THR A 228 10.29 6.25 -18.16
N GLU A 229 9.08 5.84 -17.81
CA GLU A 229 8.71 4.41 -17.62
C GLU A 229 8.98 3.57 -18.87
N GLU A 230 8.84 4.14 -20.06
CA GLU A 230 9.09 3.46 -21.34
C GLU A 230 10.57 3.10 -21.50
N CYS A 231 11.48 4.01 -21.15
CA CYS A 231 12.91 3.80 -21.28
C CYS A 231 13.51 2.93 -20.16
N TYR A 232 12.93 3.02 -18.97
CA TYR A 232 13.41 2.31 -17.79
C TYR A 232 12.23 1.59 -17.09
N PRO A 233 11.75 0.48 -17.68
CA PRO A 233 10.52 -0.18 -17.20
C PRO A 233 10.68 -0.81 -15.83
N TYR A 234 9.58 -0.80 -15.05
CA TYR A 234 9.52 -1.37 -13.72
C TYR A 234 9.67 -2.91 -13.71
N LYS A 235 10.51 -3.44 -12.80
CA LYS A 235 10.82 -4.88 -12.66
C LYS A 235 10.47 -5.47 -11.30
N ALA A 236 10.13 -4.65 -10.30
CA ALA A 236 9.84 -5.07 -8.92
C ALA A 236 11.02 -5.80 -8.23
N GLU A 237 12.24 -5.47 -8.58
CA GLU A 237 13.48 -6.01 -7.98
C GLU A 237 14.57 -4.93 -7.99
N ASN A 238 15.60 -5.12 -7.15
CA ASN A 238 16.77 -4.23 -7.18
C ASN A 238 17.70 -4.63 -8.34
N GLN A 239 18.03 -3.68 -9.19
CA GLN A 239 18.95 -3.86 -10.30
C GLN A 239 20.13 -2.88 -10.21
N LYS A 240 21.10 -3.01 -11.12
CA LYS A 240 22.16 -2.01 -11.29
C LYS A 240 21.58 -0.76 -11.95
N CYS A 241 21.92 0.41 -11.41
CA CYS A 241 21.54 1.69 -12.00
C CYS A 241 22.02 1.84 -13.45
N HIS A 242 21.12 2.22 -14.35
CA HIS A 242 21.41 2.49 -15.76
C HIS A 242 20.63 3.72 -16.29
N TYR A 243 20.54 4.77 -15.46
CA TYR A 243 19.96 6.07 -15.87
C TYR A 243 20.53 6.54 -17.21
N ASN A 244 19.66 7.04 -18.08
CA ASN A 244 20.02 7.53 -19.40
C ASN A 244 19.46 8.94 -19.62
N VAL A 245 20.33 9.95 -19.62
CA VAL A 245 19.95 11.35 -19.77
C VAL A 245 19.13 11.64 -21.03
N THR A 246 19.25 10.82 -22.08
CA THR A 246 18.44 11.00 -23.32
C THR A 246 17.00 10.53 -23.15
N CYS A 247 16.71 9.78 -22.09
CA CYS A 247 15.39 9.27 -21.72
C CYS A 247 14.72 10.13 -20.62
N ASN A 248 15.30 11.27 -20.27
CA ASN A 248 14.80 12.13 -19.20
C ASN A 248 13.36 12.57 -19.47
N GLY A 249 12.44 12.16 -18.58
CA GLY A 249 11.01 12.46 -18.67
C GLY A 249 10.59 13.70 -17.88
N ALA A 250 11.30 14.01 -16.80
CA ALA A 250 11.02 15.19 -15.96
C ALA A 250 12.22 15.57 -15.09
N THR A 251 12.25 16.85 -14.69
CA THR A 251 13.21 17.40 -13.72
C THR A 251 12.49 18.16 -12.63
N LEU A 252 13.18 18.45 -11.53
CA LEU A 252 12.68 19.34 -10.48
C LEU A 252 13.82 20.22 -9.95
N ARG A 253 13.47 21.37 -9.35
CA ARG A 253 14.44 22.31 -8.76
C ARG A 253 14.61 22.08 -7.26
N SER A 254 13.51 21.75 -6.59
CA SER A 254 13.47 21.53 -5.14
C SER A 254 12.22 20.74 -4.77
N TYR A 255 12.01 20.46 -3.50
CA TYR A 255 10.75 19.95 -2.99
C TYR A 255 10.28 20.76 -1.77
N ARG A 256 9.02 20.64 -1.40
CA ARG A 256 8.43 21.31 -0.26
C ARG A 256 7.65 20.33 0.60
N LEU A 257 7.73 20.53 1.91
CA LEU A 257 6.90 19.87 2.91
C LEU A 257 5.69 20.75 3.21
N VAL A 258 4.52 20.17 3.21
CA VAL A 258 3.28 20.86 3.57
C VAL A 258 3.28 21.17 5.07
N PHE A 259 3.13 22.43 5.42
CA PHE A 259 3.16 22.89 6.81
C PHE A 259 1.87 23.69 7.15
N PRO A 260 1.31 23.55 8.38
CA PRO A 260 1.77 22.72 9.51
C PRO A 260 1.65 21.22 9.27
N LEU A 261 2.58 20.45 9.86
CA LEU A 261 2.51 18.99 9.85
C LEU A 261 1.28 18.51 10.66
N PHE A 262 0.74 17.36 10.33
CA PHE A 262 -0.44 16.75 10.96
C PHE A 262 -1.74 17.57 10.77
N ASP A 263 -1.72 18.57 9.91
CA ASP A 263 -2.86 19.46 9.66
C ASP A 263 -3.55 19.08 8.33
N GLU A 264 -4.70 18.44 8.45
CA GLU A 264 -5.51 18.07 7.28
C GLU A 264 -6.00 19.30 6.47
N LYS A 265 -6.13 20.48 7.09
CA LYS A 265 -6.49 21.71 6.38
C LYS A 265 -5.33 22.23 5.53
N ALA A 266 -4.09 22.12 6.03
CA ALA A 266 -2.91 22.45 5.24
C ALA A 266 -2.78 21.48 4.04
N LEU A 267 -2.97 20.18 4.25
CA LEU A 267 -2.99 19.19 3.18
C LEU A 267 -4.12 19.47 2.17
N GLN A 268 -5.32 19.83 2.63
CA GLN A 268 -6.44 20.19 1.75
C GLN A 268 -6.10 21.37 0.84
N ARG A 269 -5.46 22.42 1.38
CA ARG A 269 -4.99 23.56 0.60
C ARG A 269 -3.93 23.13 -0.42
N ALA A 270 -2.96 22.32 -0.01
CA ALA A 270 -1.92 21.82 -0.91
C ALA A 270 -2.54 21.00 -2.06
N VAL A 271 -3.37 20.00 -1.77
CA VAL A 271 -4.05 19.22 -2.82
C VAL A 271 -4.97 20.08 -3.66
N GLY A 272 -5.61 21.10 -3.06
CA GLY A 272 -6.54 21.98 -3.76
C GLY A 272 -5.90 22.98 -4.72
N THR A 273 -4.68 23.42 -4.45
CA THR A 273 -4.03 24.54 -5.16
C THR A 273 -2.76 24.15 -5.92
N ILE A 274 -2.04 23.12 -5.45
CA ILE A 274 -0.72 22.72 -6.01
C ILE A 274 -0.87 21.57 -6.99
N GLY A 275 -1.61 20.50 -6.63
CA GLY A 275 -1.72 19.29 -7.46
C GLY A 275 -1.72 18.01 -6.64
N PRO A 276 -1.40 16.85 -7.27
CA PRO A 276 -1.17 15.58 -6.57
C PRO A 276 -0.01 15.67 -5.59
N ILE A 277 -0.23 15.25 -4.34
CA ILE A 277 0.71 15.36 -3.22
C ILE A 277 1.12 13.97 -2.75
N SER A 278 2.42 13.72 -2.62
CA SER A 278 2.97 12.51 -1.98
C SER A 278 2.67 12.53 -0.48
N VAL A 279 2.09 11.44 0.03
CA VAL A 279 1.73 11.31 1.45
C VAL A 279 2.14 9.94 1.99
N SER A 280 2.39 9.87 3.30
CA SER A 280 2.65 8.62 4.00
C SER A 280 1.48 8.25 4.89
N ILE A 281 1.11 6.97 4.92
CA ILE A 281 -0.02 6.46 5.71
C ILE A 281 0.34 5.21 6.51
N ASP A 282 -0.46 4.90 7.54
CA ASP A 282 -0.50 3.59 8.18
C ASP A 282 -1.40 2.66 7.37
N ALA A 283 -0.80 1.72 6.65
CA ALA A 283 -1.47 0.69 5.87
C ALA A 283 -1.37 -0.72 6.49
N THR A 284 -1.05 -0.82 7.79
CA THR A 284 -0.88 -2.12 8.46
C THR A 284 -2.18 -2.90 8.59
N ARG A 285 -3.33 -2.23 8.56
CA ARG A 285 -4.63 -2.85 8.86
C ARG A 285 -5.08 -3.82 7.78
N ALA A 286 -5.58 -5.00 8.21
CA ALA A 286 -6.19 -5.96 7.29
C ALA A 286 -7.36 -5.35 6.53
N SER A 287 -8.12 -4.46 7.17
CA SER A 287 -9.20 -3.69 6.56
C SER A 287 -8.71 -2.83 5.38
N PHE A 288 -7.51 -2.23 5.46
CA PHE A 288 -6.90 -1.49 4.35
C PHE A 288 -6.57 -2.43 3.18
N ARG A 289 -5.93 -3.57 3.46
CA ARG A 289 -5.57 -4.54 2.40
C ARG A 289 -6.77 -5.07 1.63
N HIS A 290 -7.89 -5.30 2.34
CA HIS A 290 -9.11 -5.84 1.76
C HIS A 290 -10.13 -4.77 1.36
N TYR A 291 -9.76 -3.48 1.44
CA TYR A 291 -10.65 -2.39 1.03
C TYR A 291 -11.20 -2.62 -0.39
N SER A 292 -12.50 -2.39 -0.55
CA SER A 292 -13.20 -2.48 -1.83
C SER A 292 -13.73 -1.13 -2.29
N HIS A 293 -14.63 -0.53 -1.53
CA HIS A 293 -15.25 0.76 -1.84
C HIS A 293 -15.87 1.40 -0.60
N GLY A 294 -16.31 2.67 -0.74
CA GLY A 294 -16.83 3.47 0.36
C GLY A 294 -15.75 4.34 1.01
N VAL A 295 -16.08 5.09 2.05
CA VAL A 295 -15.12 5.93 2.77
C VAL A 295 -14.48 5.12 3.89
N TYR A 296 -13.20 4.81 3.73
CA TYR A 296 -12.40 4.04 4.68
C TYR A 296 -12.22 4.83 5.99
N ASP A 297 -12.92 4.44 7.03
CA ASP A 297 -12.85 5.00 8.37
C ASP A 297 -12.40 3.91 9.35
N GLU A 298 -11.12 3.94 9.75
CA GLU A 298 -10.48 2.95 10.61
C GLU A 298 -9.89 3.62 11.87
N PRO A 299 -10.66 3.68 12.97
CA PRO A 299 -10.24 4.37 14.19
C PRO A 299 -8.96 3.81 14.83
N LYS A 300 -8.60 2.55 14.51
CA LYS A 300 -7.38 1.91 15.04
C LYS A 300 -6.14 2.24 14.23
N CYS A 301 -6.28 2.95 13.13
CA CYS A 301 -5.18 3.38 12.29
C CYS A 301 -4.33 4.43 13.02
N SER A 302 -3.01 4.29 12.96
CA SER A 302 -2.12 5.21 13.68
C SER A 302 -1.96 6.55 12.96
N PRO A 303 -2.10 7.68 13.66
CA PRO A 303 -1.83 9.00 13.07
C PRO A 303 -0.32 9.34 12.99
N THR A 304 0.55 8.51 13.56
CA THR A 304 2.00 8.81 13.70
C THR A 304 2.94 7.68 13.27
N LYS A 305 2.40 6.47 13.05
CA LYS A 305 3.18 5.32 12.56
C LYS A 305 2.74 5.05 11.14
N PHE A 306 3.52 5.44 10.17
CA PHE A 306 3.26 5.22 8.75
C PHE A 306 4.35 4.33 8.15
N ASN A 307 3.94 3.54 7.17
CA ASN A 307 4.76 2.51 6.52
C ASN A 307 4.49 2.38 5.02
N HIS A 308 3.62 3.22 4.46
CA HIS A 308 3.23 3.13 3.06
C HIS A 308 3.16 4.51 2.42
N GLY A 309 3.86 4.70 1.31
CA GLY A 309 3.83 5.91 0.49
C GLY A 309 2.73 5.81 -0.56
N VAL A 310 1.83 6.80 -0.63
CA VAL A 310 0.72 6.88 -1.58
C VAL A 310 0.57 8.31 -2.12
N LEU A 311 -0.37 8.53 -3.04
CA LEU A 311 -0.55 9.82 -3.68
C LEU A 311 -1.96 10.37 -3.42
N ALA A 312 -2.07 11.50 -2.73
CA ALA A 312 -3.32 12.23 -2.59
C ALA A 312 -3.62 12.98 -3.90
N VAL A 313 -4.63 12.54 -4.64
CA VAL A 313 -5.01 13.09 -5.96
C VAL A 313 -6.28 13.91 -5.93
N GLY A 314 -6.88 14.07 -4.76
CA GLY A 314 -8.11 14.84 -4.61
C GLY A 314 -8.74 14.65 -3.24
N TYR A 315 -9.92 15.22 -3.09
CA TYR A 315 -10.78 15.09 -1.92
C TYR A 315 -12.22 15.48 -2.26
N GLY A 316 -13.15 15.08 -1.42
CA GLY A 316 -14.56 15.41 -1.57
C GLY A 316 -15.38 14.93 -0.39
N SER A 317 -16.69 14.78 -0.58
CA SER A 317 -17.63 14.18 0.36
C SER A 317 -18.51 13.16 -0.36
N SER A 318 -18.80 12.05 0.31
CA SER A 318 -19.69 10.99 -0.18
C SER A 318 -20.59 10.53 0.95
N ASN A 319 -21.90 10.53 0.75
CA ASN A 319 -22.91 10.14 1.75
C ASN A 319 -22.71 10.81 3.12
N GLY A 320 -22.34 12.12 3.12
CA GLY A 320 -22.09 12.88 4.34
C GLY A 320 -20.75 12.64 5.01
N SER A 321 -19.88 11.83 4.43
CA SER A 321 -18.53 11.56 4.91
C SER A 321 -17.49 12.24 4.03
N ASP A 322 -16.65 13.08 4.63
CA ASP A 322 -15.53 13.69 3.93
C ASP A 322 -14.42 12.67 3.67
N TYR A 323 -13.79 12.76 2.48
CA TYR A 323 -12.73 11.83 2.10
C TYR A 323 -11.55 12.50 1.39
N TRP A 324 -10.40 11.84 1.48
CA TRP A 324 -9.25 11.99 0.61
C TRP A 324 -9.33 10.97 -0.51
N LEU A 325 -9.16 11.40 -1.77
CA LEU A 325 -9.00 10.48 -2.89
C LEU A 325 -7.52 10.16 -3.06
N VAL A 326 -7.17 8.91 -2.84
CA VAL A 326 -5.78 8.45 -2.77
C VAL A 326 -5.53 7.39 -3.85
N LYS A 327 -4.49 7.59 -4.66
CA LYS A 327 -3.97 6.62 -5.63
C LYS A 327 -2.97 5.71 -4.92
N ASN A 328 -3.20 4.39 -4.99
CA ASN A 328 -2.29 3.37 -4.50
C ASN A 328 -1.44 2.79 -5.64
N SER A 329 -0.45 1.97 -5.30
CA SER A 329 0.48 1.28 -6.20
C SER A 329 0.32 -0.24 -6.18
N TRP A 330 -0.90 -0.74 -5.95
CA TRP A 330 -1.18 -2.18 -5.86
C TRP A 330 -1.99 -2.74 -7.03
N GLY A 331 -1.96 -2.04 -8.19
CA GLY A 331 -2.72 -2.43 -9.37
C GLY A 331 -4.20 -2.04 -9.31
N THR A 332 -4.89 -2.19 -10.43
CA THR A 332 -6.31 -1.82 -10.59
C THR A 332 -7.28 -2.84 -10.01
N ASP A 333 -6.81 -4.02 -9.66
CA ASP A 333 -7.56 -5.10 -9.00
C ASP A 333 -7.73 -4.86 -7.49
N TRP A 334 -7.07 -3.86 -6.91
CA TRP A 334 -7.24 -3.45 -5.51
C TRP A 334 -8.13 -2.20 -5.40
N GLY A 335 -8.95 -2.15 -4.34
CA GLY A 335 -9.78 -0.99 -4.02
C GLY A 335 -10.73 -0.59 -5.15
N MET A 336 -10.91 0.69 -5.36
CA MET A 336 -11.71 1.29 -6.44
C MET A 336 -10.82 1.51 -7.67
N GLU A 337 -10.53 0.46 -8.44
CA GLU A 337 -9.61 0.51 -9.59
C GLU A 337 -8.22 1.07 -9.22
N GLY A 338 -7.69 0.67 -8.06
CA GLY A 338 -6.40 1.11 -7.52
C GLY A 338 -6.46 2.39 -6.67
N TYR A 339 -7.63 2.91 -6.42
CA TYR A 339 -7.86 4.07 -5.55
C TYR A 339 -8.58 3.69 -4.26
N ILE A 340 -8.44 4.54 -3.26
CA ILE A 340 -9.17 4.48 -1.98
C ILE A 340 -9.69 5.86 -1.60
N MET A 341 -10.88 5.92 -1.04
CA MET A 341 -11.39 7.09 -0.33
C MET A 341 -11.08 6.94 1.15
N MET A 342 -10.07 7.63 1.67
CA MET A 342 -9.72 7.63 3.10
C MET A 342 -10.45 8.76 3.82
N SER A 343 -10.94 8.51 5.04
CA SER A 343 -11.66 9.52 5.82
C SER A 343 -10.84 10.80 6.00
N ARG A 344 -11.49 11.96 5.86
CA ARG A 344 -10.92 13.29 5.99
C ARG A 344 -11.58 14.03 7.15
N ASN A 345 -10.85 14.95 7.78
CA ASN A 345 -11.30 15.68 8.97
C ASN A 345 -11.56 14.75 10.18
N LYS A 346 -10.79 13.67 10.30
CA LYS A 346 -10.84 12.66 11.34
C LYS A 346 -9.55 12.61 12.18
N HIS A 347 -9.06 13.81 12.60
CA HIS A 347 -7.88 13.94 13.44
C HIS A 347 -6.62 13.29 12.84
N ASN A 348 -6.41 13.51 11.54
CA ASN A 348 -5.27 12.95 10.80
C ASN A 348 -5.24 11.41 10.88
N GLN A 349 -6.39 10.77 10.70
CA GLN A 349 -6.51 9.31 10.74
C GLN A 349 -5.55 8.67 9.74
N CYS A 350 -4.92 7.56 10.12
CA CYS A 350 -3.85 6.88 9.37
C CYS A 350 -2.62 7.76 9.03
N GLY A 351 -2.50 8.96 9.59
CA GLY A 351 -1.32 9.81 9.44
C GLY A 351 -1.19 10.53 8.10
N ILE A 352 -2.25 10.62 7.30
CA ILE A 352 -2.19 11.12 5.92
C ILE A 352 -1.61 12.54 5.78
N ALA A 353 -1.79 13.41 6.77
CA ALA A 353 -1.23 14.76 6.80
C ALA A 353 0.08 14.89 7.59
N SER A 354 0.69 13.76 8.01
CA SER A 354 1.88 13.77 8.87
C SER A 354 3.16 14.10 8.12
N ALA A 355 3.28 13.65 6.85
CA ALA A 355 4.47 13.78 6.02
C ALA A 355 4.04 13.95 4.55
N ALA A 356 3.43 15.09 4.26
CA ALA A 356 3.00 15.44 2.91
C ALA A 356 4.08 16.27 2.21
N VAL A 357 4.46 15.86 1.00
CA VAL A 357 5.58 16.47 0.25
C VAL A 357 5.26 16.53 -1.24
N TYR A 358 5.79 17.54 -1.92
CA TYR A 358 5.64 17.70 -3.36
C TYR A 358 6.89 18.32 -4.01
N PRO A 359 7.21 17.97 -5.28
CA PRO A 359 8.32 18.56 -6.02
C PRO A 359 7.95 19.94 -6.59
N VAL A 360 8.93 20.80 -6.70
CA VAL A 360 8.85 22.13 -7.37
C VAL A 360 9.58 22.01 -8.70
N VAL A 361 8.87 22.09 -9.79
CA VAL A 361 9.38 21.93 -11.16
C VAL A 361 9.70 23.27 -11.85
#